data_6e2e43feb0d13235bda414574c8bf28e
#
_entry.id   6e2e43feb0d13235bda414574c8bf28e
#
_cell.length_a   1.000
_cell.length_b   1.000
_cell.length_c   1.000
_cell.angle_alpha   90.00
_cell.angle_beta   90.00
_cell.angle_gamma   90.00
#
_symmetry.space_group_name_H-M   'P 1'
#
loop_
_entity.id
_entity.type
_entity.pdbx_description
1 polymer ?
#
loop_
_entity_poly.entity_id
_entity_poly.type
_entity_poly.pdbx_seq_one_letter_code
_entity_poly.pdbx_strand_id
1 'polypeptide(L)'
;MSRSIDDILNEMESCIDQWEDAASLQASLDANYKSWEAAQKLALMDTGESGVKAENQVRSSPKWKKLFVDLQMQNICVEKSNRQIKLLQNRFEAARTAAADARKVV
;
A
#
# COMPACT_ATOMS: atom_id res chain seq x y z
N MET A 1 7.05 -30.18 4.00
CA MET A 1 7.89 -29.84 5.17
C MET A 1 7.31 -28.63 5.90
N SER A 2 7.19 -28.72 7.22
CA SER A 2 6.82 -27.55 8.00
C SER A 2 8.02 -26.59 8.08
N ARG A 3 7.76 -25.31 7.91
CA ARG A 3 8.79 -24.28 8.10
C ARG A 3 9.13 -24.15 9.58
N SER A 4 10.39 -23.88 9.89
CA SER A 4 10.77 -23.54 11.25
C SER A 4 10.19 -22.17 11.65
N ILE A 5 10.06 -21.94 12.95
CA ILE A 5 9.60 -20.63 13.47
C ILE A 5 10.55 -19.52 13.03
N ASP A 6 11.86 -19.78 13.05
CA ASP A 6 12.86 -18.80 12.64
C ASP A 6 12.74 -18.42 11.15
N ASP A 7 12.46 -19.41 10.28
CA ASP A 7 12.23 -19.15 8.87
C ASP A 7 11.00 -18.26 8.64
N ILE A 8 9.91 -18.55 9.38
CA ILE A 8 8.68 -17.75 9.32
C ILE A 8 8.94 -16.31 9.79
N LEU A 9 9.65 -16.14 10.89
CA LEU A 9 10.00 -14.82 11.42
C LEU A 9 10.86 -14.02 10.44
N ASN A 10 11.85 -14.65 9.82
CA ASN A 10 12.72 -14.00 8.82
C ASN A 10 11.91 -13.58 7.59
N GLU A 11 10.99 -14.41 7.14
CA GLU A 11 10.10 -14.09 6.02
C GLU A 11 9.15 -12.94 6.37
N MET A 12 8.61 -12.92 7.60
CA MET A 12 7.78 -11.82 8.09
C MET A 12 8.53 -10.50 8.12
N GLU A 13 9.78 -10.50 8.61
CA GLU A 13 10.62 -9.30 8.63
C GLU A 13 10.83 -8.75 7.22
N SER A 14 11.17 -9.63 6.27
CA SER A 14 11.31 -9.24 4.86
C SER A 14 10.01 -8.66 4.28
N CYS A 15 8.86 -9.27 4.59
CA CYS A 15 7.55 -8.76 4.13
C CYS A 15 7.20 -7.41 4.76
N ILE A 16 7.55 -7.19 6.02
CA ILE A 16 7.34 -5.91 6.70
C ILE A 16 8.18 -4.81 6.03
N ASP A 17 9.45 -5.10 5.73
CA ASP A 17 10.33 -4.16 5.02
C ASP A 17 9.75 -3.81 3.64
N GLN A 18 9.25 -4.79 2.90
CA GLN A 18 8.58 -4.57 1.62
C GLN A 18 7.31 -3.73 1.77
N TRP A 19 6.54 -3.99 2.82
CA TRP A 19 5.34 -3.20 3.12
C TRP A 19 5.67 -1.75 3.44
N GLU A 20 6.71 -1.51 4.24
CA GLU A 20 7.16 -0.15 4.58
C GLU A 20 7.57 0.62 3.34
N ASP A 21 8.33 0.00 2.43
CA ASP A 21 8.74 0.61 1.16
C ASP A 21 7.51 0.91 0.29
N ALA A 22 6.58 -0.02 0.19
CA ALA A 22 5.35 0.14 -0.59
C ALA A 22 4.46 1.26 0.00
N ALA A 23 4.31 1.32 1.31
CA ALA A 23 3.52 2.34 2.00
C ALA A 23 4.16 3.73 1.88
N SER A 24 5.48 3.81 1.92
CA SER A 24 6.23 5.04 1.73
C SER A 24 6.04 5.59 0.32
N LEU A 25 6.13 4.74 -0.69
CA LEU A 25 5.88 5.12 -2.08
C LEU A 25 4.41 5.54 -2.29
N GLN A 26 3.47 4.83 -1.67
CA GLN A 26 2.04 5.19 -1.70
C GLN A 26 1.82 6.60 -1.17
N ALA A 27 2.42 6.94 -0.03
CA ALA A 27 2.31 8.27 0.56
C ALA A 27 2.88 9.35 -0.35
N SER A 28 4.02 9.10 -1.00
CA SER A 28 4.62 10.03 -1.97
C SER A 28 3.74 10.22 -3.20
N LEU A 29 3.18 9.16 -3.74
CA LEU A 29 2.29 9.22 -4.91
C LEU A 29 0.99 9.97 -4.56
N ASP A 30 0.43 9.72 -3.38
CA ASP A 30 -0.78 10.41 -2.93
C ASP A 30 -0.53 11.92 -2.76
N ALA A 31 0.57 12.29 -2.13
CA ALA A 31 0.95 13.69 -1.94
C ALA A 31 1.17 14.40 -3.28
N ASN A 32 1.88 13.76 -4.22
CA ASN A 32 2.12 14.31 -5.56
C ASN A 32 0.83 14.46 -6.36
N TYR A 33 -0.04 13.48 -6.29
CA TYR A 33 -1.35 13.49 -6.93
C TYR A 33 -2.19 14.69 -6.44
N LYS A 34 -2.32 14.82 -5.13
CA LYS A 34 -3.11 15.89 -4.51
C LYS A 34 -2.52 17.27 -4.76
N SER A 35 -1.21 17.41 -4.65
CA SER A 35 -0.50 18.66 -4.88
C SER A 35 -0.64 19.10 -6.33
N TRP A 36 -0.46 18.19 -7.29
CA TRP A 36 -0.61 18.50 -8.71
C TRP A 36 -2.06 18.91 -9.04
N GLU A 37 -3.05 18.13 -8.55
CA GLU A 37 -4.47 18.43 -8.78
C GLU A 37 -4.84 19.82 -8.25
N ALA A 38 -4.43 20.13 -7.03
CA ALA A 38 -4.70 21.42 -6.39
C ALA A 38 -4.05 22.58 -7.16
N ALA A 39 -2.81 22.43 -7.59
CA ALA A 39 -2.09 23.45 -8.35
C ALA A 39 -2.74 23.72 -9.71
N GLN A 40 -3.16 22.68 -10.43
CA GLN A 40 -3.82 22.81 -11.72
C GLN A 40 -5.21 23.44 -11.58
N LYS A 41 -5.96 23.03 -10.58
CA LYS A 41 -7.28 23.60 -10.29
C LYS A 41 -7.19 25.09 -9.98
N LEU A 42 -6.23 25.47 -9.14
CA LEU A 42 -6.01 26.87 -8.77
C LEU A 42 -5.62 27.72 -9.99
N ALA A 43 -4.73 27.21 -10.84
CA ALA A 43 -4.32 27.90 -12.06
C ALA A 43 -5.51 28.16 -13.00
N LEU A 44 -6.41 27.18 -13.15
CA LEU A 44 -7.62 27.35 -13.97
C LEU A 44 -8.60 28.33 -13.35
N MET A 45 -8.77 28.32 -12.03
CA MET A 45 -9.63 29.28 -11.33
C MET A 45 -9.09 30.71 -11.47
N ASP A 46 -7.78 30.90 -11.48
CA ASP A 46 -7.15 32.20 -11.68
C ASP A 46 -7.43 32.76 -13.09
N THR A 47 -7.75 31.91 -14.06
CA THR A 47 -8.18 32.36 -15.40
C THR A 47 -9.68 32.65 -15.52
N GLY A 48 -10.42 32.56 -14.42
CA GLY A 48 -11.84 32.84 -14.36
C GLY A 48 -12.78 31.63 -14.42
N GLU A 49 -12.23 30.41 -14.46
CA GLU A 49 -13.05 29.20 -14.44
C GLU A 49 -13.69 28.98 -13.05
N SER A 50 -14.93 28.44 -13.05
CA SER A 50 -15.56 28.02 -11.79
C SER A 50 -14.82 26.82 -11.19
N GLY A 51 -14.94 26.62 -9.88
CA GLY A 51 -14.31 25.49 -9.20
C GLY A 51 -14.70 24.13 -9.78
N VAL A 52 -15.99 23.97 -10.16
CA VAL A 52 -16.50 22.72 -10.75
C VAL A 52 -15.91 22.47 -12.12
N LYS A 53 -15.87 23.50 -12.99
CA LYS A 53 -15.30 23.38 -14.33
C LYS A 53 -13.80 23.12 -14.27
N ALA A 54 -13.09 23.80 -13.38
CA ALA A 54 -11.67 23.62 -13.18
C ALA A 54 -11.37 22.16 -12.76
N GLU A 55 -12.12 21.63 -11.80
CA GLU A 55 -11.98 20.24 -11.35
C GLU A 55 -12.23 19.24 -12.49
N ASN A 56 -13.29 19.45 -13.27
CA ASN A 56 -13.61 18.57 -14.38
C ASN A 56 -12.52 18.58 -15.47
N GLN A 57 -11.95 19.75 -15.76
CA GLN A 57 -10.86 19.87 -16.72
C GLN A 57 -9.60 19.16 -16.25
N VAL A 58 -9.24 19.32 -14.98
CA VAL A 58 -8.06 18.67 -14.40
C VAL A 58 -8.22 17.16 -14.47
N ARG A 59 -9.37 16.62 -14.05
CA ARG A 59 -9.65 15.18 -14.04
C ARG A 59 -9.78 14.57 -15.43
N SER A 60 -9.99 15.40 -16.47
CA SER A 60 -10.01 14.95 -17.86
C SER A 60 -8.61 14.88 -18.48
N SER A 61 -7.60 15.42 -17.83
CA SER A 61 -6.25 15.45 -18.40
C SER A 61 -5.59 14.07 -18.36
N PRO A 62 -4.78 13.71 -19.38
CA PRO A 62 -4.06 12.45 -19.38
C PRO A 62 -3.10 12.30 -18.19
N LYS A 63 -2.51 13.40 -17.74
CA LYS A 63 -1.58 13.39 -16.60
C LYS A 63 -2.30 13.07 -15.31
N TRP A 64 -3.49 13.61 -15.08
CA TRP A 64 -4.31 13.26 -13.91
C TRP A 64 -4.63 11.77 -13.90
N LYS A 65 -5.06 11.23 -15.03
CA LYS A 65 -5.40 9.81 -15.18
C LYS A 65 -4.20 8.92 -14.88
N LYS A 66 -3.01 9.29 -15.38
CA LYS A 66 -1.79 8.54 -15.11
C LYS A 66 -1.44 8.56 -13.61
N LEU A 67 -1.48 9.72 -12.96
CA LEU A 67 -1.20 9.85 -11.53
C LEU A 67 -2.19 9.03 -10.70
N PHE A 68 -3.46 9.08 -11.08
CA PHE A 68 -4.51 8.31 -10.42
C PHE A 68 -4.28 6.80 -10.54
N VAL A 69 -3.99 6.31 -11.75
CA VAL A 69 -3.72 4.89 -11.99
C VAL A 69 -2.48 4.43 -11.23
N ASP A 70 -1.40 5.20 -11.26
CA ASP A 70 -0.17 4.88 -10.53
C ASP A 70 -0.44 4.75 -9.02
N LEU A 71 -1.24 5.66 -8.46
CA LEU A 71 -1.63 5.59 -7.06
C LEU A 71 -2.49 4.35 -6.77
N GLN A 72 -3.47 4.04 -7.62
CA GLN A 72 -4.33 2.86 -7.43
C GLN A 72 -3.54 1.56 -7.51
N MET A 73 -2.60 1.45 -8.44
CA MET A 73 -1.72 0.30 -8.52
C MET A 73 -0.84 0.14 -7.28
N GLN A 74 -0.36 1.25 -6.74
CA GLN A 74 0.42 1.22 -5.49
C GLN A 74 -0.44 0.83 -4.28
N ASN A 75 -1.69 1.26 -4.24
CA ASN A 75 -2.65 0.82 -3.21
C ASN A 75 -2.81 -0.71 -3.21
N ILE A 76 -2.90 -1.30 -4.40
CA ILE A 76 -2.98 -2.76 -4.56
C ILE A 76 -1.71 -3.43 -4.03
N CYS A 77 -0.53 -2.88 -4.30
CA CYS A 77 0.74 -3.41 -3.78
C CYS A 77 0.78 -3.40 -2.25
N VAL A 78 0.32 -2.31 -1.63
CA VAL A 78 0.25 -2.19 -0.16
C VAL A 78 -0.70 -3.23 0.42
N GLU A 79 -1.88 -3.39 -0.15
CA GLU A 79 -2.86 -4.39 0.29
C GLU A 79 -2.31 -5.82 0.17
N LYS A 80 -1.65 -6.13 -0.93
CA LYS A 80 -1.03 -7.44 -1.15
C LYS A 80 0.02 -7.74 -0.08
N SER A 81 0.88 -6.78 0.23
CA SER A 81 1.90 -6.91 1.28
C SER A 81 1.25 -7.14 2.65
N ASN A 82 0.17 -6.41 2.96
CA ASN A 82 -0.60 -6.61 4.20
C ASN A 82 -1.16 -8.02 4.32
N ARG A 83 -1.71 -8.56 3.23
CA ARG A 83 -2.25 -9.92 3.20
C ARG A 83 -1.16 -10.96 3.44
N GLN A 84 0.01 -10.77 2.86
CA GLN A 84 1.16 -11.66 3.06
C GLN A 84 1.61 -11.67 4.51
N ILE A 85 1.69 -10.49 5.14
CA ILE A 85 2.05 -10.37 6.56
C ILE A 85 1.03 -11.12 7.44
N LYS A 86 -0.26 -10.92 7.20
CA LYS A 86 -1.32 -11.62 7.95
C LYS A 86 -1.25 -13.14 7.80
N LEU A 87 -0.99 -13.60 6.58
CA LEU A 87 -0.83 -15.03 6.31
C LEU A 87 0.36 -15.62 7.10
N LEU A 88 1.48 -14.91 7.13
CA LEU A 88 2.66 -15.34 7.89
C LEU A 88 2.42 -15.27 9.39
N GLN A 89 1.69 -14.28 9.89
CA GLN A 89 1.27 -14.23 11.29
C GLN A 89 0.45 -15.46 11.67
N ASN A 90 -0.49 -15.87 10.83
CA ASN A 90 -1.29 -17.07 11.04
C ASN A 90 -0.42 -18.34 11.05
N ARG A 91 0.53 -18.43 10.15
CA ARG A 91 1.48 -19.55 10.10
C ARG A 91 2.38 -19.59 11.34
N PHE A 92 2.81 -18.43 11.79
CA PHE A 92 3.60 -18.31 13.02
C PHE A 92 2.82 -18.81 14.24
N GLU A 93 1.57 -18.37 14.39
CA GLU A 93 0.70 -18.81 15.50
C GLU A 93 0.45 -20.33 15.45
N ALA A 94 0.20 -20.87 14.27
CA ALA A 94 0.03 -22.30 14.08
C ALA A 94 1.30 -23.09 14.45
N ALA A 95 2.45 -22.63 14.04
CA ALA A 95 3.73 -23.25 14.35
C ALA A 95 4.04 -23.18 15.84
N ARG A 96 3.73 -22.05 16.49
CA ARG A 96 3.90 -21.87 17.94
C ARG A 96 2.98 -22.81 18.74
N THR A 97 1.74 -22.93 18.31
CA THR A 97 0.77 -23.85 18.94
C THR A 97 1.21 -25.30 18.78
N ALA A 98 1.63 -25.71 17.59
CA ALA A 98 2.14 -27.06 17.34
C ALA A 98 3.37 -27.38 18.21
N ALA A 99 4.29 -26.45 18.38
CA ALA A 99 5.47 -26.60 19.23
C ALA A 99 5.07 -26.75 20.71
N ALA A 100 4.09 -25.97 21.16
CA ALA A 100 3.58 -26.08 22.53
C ALA A 100 2.88 -27.44 22.80
N ASP A 101 2.09 -27.91 21.83
CA ASP A 101 1.40 -29.20 21.90
C ASP A 101 2.40 -30.37 21.91
N ALA A 102 3.45 -30.28 21.10
CA ALA A 102 4.50 -31.29 21.11
C ALA A 102 5.23 -31.37 22.44
N ARG A 103 5.39 -30.27 23.18
CA ARG A 103 5.97 -30.26 24.53
C ARG A 103 5.05 -30.95 25.58
N LYS A 104 3.74 -30.85 25.40
CA LYS A 104 2.78 -31.44 26.31
C LYS A 104 2.72 -32.98 26.24
N VAL A 105 3.12 -33.54 25.11
CA VAL A 105 3.08 -34.99 24.87
C VAL A 105 4.26 -35.71 25.50
N VAL A 106 5.29 -34.99 25.91
CA VAL A 106 6.45 -35.55 26.61
C VAL A 106 6.23 -35.53 28.11
#